data_f9b251313134d7c21e3ef39d9c08d23c
#
_entry.id   f9b251313134d7c21e3ef39d9c08d23c
#
_cell.length_a   1.000
_cell.length_b   1.000
_cell.length_c   1.000
_cell.angle_alpha   90.00
_cell.angle_beta   90.00
_cell.angle_gamma   90.00
#
_symmetry.space_group_name_H-M   'P 1'
#
loop_
_entity.id
_entity.type
_entity.pdbx_description
1 polymer ?
#
loop_
_entity_poly.entity_id
_entity_poly.type
_entity_poly.pdbx_seq_one_letter_code
_entity_poly.pdbx_strand_id
1 'polypeptide(L)'
;LKDSIKPKKELLEHTVKYHATDYTKFNQKEHKLYLRNEATIDYGDMNIAAGDITIDYSKNTVYAKGIIDSIGGYTQKPVFTQGSNVVEPDSILFNTKSKKALIYNSKSEQGEGTIIASLTKKENDSVYFLKNAKYTTAENLDDPEYYIRLLKAKIVPGKKIVTGAAGLYIYDIPTPVWLPFSFFPQSEKQTSGILIPSFGEQNDRGYFLQNGGYYLAINDYVDLAILGDYYTNGSYGLRTESTYAKRYKFRGNFGFRYENLINSERGFPDYSKSTIYNIRWSHSQDGKSNPNSRFSASVNLGSSKYYRNSVNQINSGAFLNNTLSSSVSYSKTFQTVPEANISLTATHSQNTNTQEINMTLPTFQGSLGRIYPFASKTGSKKGIIQNINLQYSVRGENRINTSDSLFFKKEMFNDALAGFQHSIPLSTNFKLFKYFSLSASSSFNEVWTFNTIKKSFDATTQKTITEDVKGFDAFRTYNFSTSLGTTIYGMFNFEKEGTDRKIKAIR
;
A
#
# COMPACT_ATOMS: atom_id res chain seq x y z
N LEU A 1 -25.60 -58.39 32.20
CA LEU A 1 -24.13 -58.35 32.04
C LEU A 1 -23.81 -58.15 30.56
N LYS A 2 -23.61 -56.91 30.10
CA LYS A 2 -23.05 -56.60 28.78
C LYS A 2 -21.56 -56.40 29.01
N ASP A 3 -20.76 -57.39 28.64
CA ASP A 3 -19.33 -57.26 28.50
C ASP A 3 -19.04 -56.23 27.39
N SER A 4 -18.58 -55.06 27.77
CA SER A 4 -18.02 -54.10 26.84
C SER A 4 -16.61 -54.54 26.43
N ILE A 5 -16.48 -55.15 25.28
CA ILE A 5 -15.18 -55.42 24.63
C ILE A 5 -14.56 -54.04 24.36
N LYS A 6 -13.57 -53.64 25.16
CA LYS A 6 -12.73 -52.48 24.87
C LYS A 6 -12.05 -52.76 23.52
N PRO A 7 -12.15 -51.85 22.54
CA PRO A 7 -11.45 -52.03 21.26
C PRO A 7 -9.94 -52.16 21.55
N LYS A 8 -9.35 -53.23 21.00
CA LYS A 8 -7.91 -53.51 21.06
C LYS A 8 -7.22 -52.26 20.43
N LYS A 9 -6.42 -51.56 21.19
CA LYS A 9 -5.67 -50.40 20.71
C LYS A 9 -4.80 -50.87 19.54
N GLU A 10 -5.09 -50.43 18.33
CA GLU A 10 -4.24 -50.69 17.17
C GLU A 10 -2.82 -50.20 17.47
N LEU A 11 -1.83 -51.04 17.25
CA LEU A 11 -0.42 -50.79 17.56
C LEU A 11 0.18 -49.66 16.68
N LEU A 12 -0.40 -49.42 15.52
CA LEU A 12 0.02 -48.43 14.54
C LEU A 12 -1.23 -47.71 14.01
N GLU A 13 -1.16 -46.36 13.86
CA GLU A 13 -2.25 -45.53 13.35
C GLU A 13 -2.44 -45.70 11.83
N HIS A 14 -1.40 -46.10 11.09
CA HIS A 14 -1.40 -46.31 9.64
C HIS A 14 -0.68 -47.63 9.25
N THR A 15 -1.04 -48.17 8.10
CA THR A 15 -0.34 -49.31 7.51
C THR A 15 1.03 -48.86 7.02
N VAL A 16 2.08 -49.60 7.37
CA VAL A 16 3.44 -49.42 6.85
C VAL A 16 3.56 -50.19 5.55
N LYS A 17 3.83 -49.49 4.44
CA LYS A 17 4.21 -50.11 3.17
C LYS A 17 5.71 -49.95 2.99
N TYR A 18 6.37 -50.97 2.50
CA TYR A 18 7.81 -50.95 2.25
C TYR A 18 8.16 -51.71 0.98
N HIS A 19 9.24 -51.26 0.32
CA HIS A 19 9.79 -51.89 -0.89
C HIS A 19 11.33 -51.78 -0.87
N ALA A 20 12.00 -52.74 -1.51
CA ALA A 20 13.44 -52.69 -1.77
C ALA A 20 13.75 -53.53 -3.00
N THR A 21 14.76 -53.11 -3.79
CA THR A 21 15.11 -53.77 -5.06
C THR A 21 15.98 -55.01 -4.87
N ASP A 22 16.99 -54.99 -3.98
CA ASP A 22 17.90 -56.13 -3.81
C ASP A 22 17.28 -57.19 -2.88
N TYR A 23 17.03 -56.85 -1.62
CA TYR A 23 16.41 -57.78 -0.69
C TYR A 23 15.63 -57.10 0.44
N THR A 24 14.64 -57.82 0.90
CA THR A 24 13.91 -57.59 2.14
C THR A 24 14.15 -58.77 3.08
N LYS A 25 14.88 -58.53 4.19
CA LYS A 25 15.26 -59.59 5.14
C LYS A 25 14.70 -59.27 6.53
N PHE A 26 13.84 -60.18 7.04
CA PHE A 26 13.37 -60.08 8.42
C PHE A 26 14.18 -61.03 9.32
N ASN A 27 14.82 -60.46 10.34
CA ASN A 27 15.52 -61.22 11.38
C ASN A 27 14.63 -61.35 12.62
N GLN A 28 14.04 -62.51 12.80
CA GLN A 28 13.08 -62.78 13.87
C GLN A 28 13.73 -62.72 15.28
N LYS A 29 15.01 -63.12 15.41
CA LYS A 29 15.72 -63.07 16.70
C LYS A 29 16.00 -61.65 17.16
N GLU A 30 16.31 -60.74 16.24
CA GLU A 30 16.61 -59.32 16.51
C GLU A 30 15.39 -58.42 16.41
N HIS A 31 14.26 -58.94 15.94
CA HIS A 31 13.06 -58.17 15.62
C HIS A 31 13.33 -57.00 14.65
N LYS A 32 14.16 -57.24 13.63
CA LYS A 32 14.56 -56.24 12.66
C LYS A 32 14.22 -56.63 11.23
N LEU A 33 13.80 -55.64 10.47
CA LEU A 33 13.63 -55.74 9.02
C LEU A 33 14.69 -54.88 8.32
N TYR A 34 15.40 -55.50 7.38
CA TYR A 34 16.43 -54.85 6.55
C TYR A 34 15.92 -54.74 5.12
N LEU A 35 15.98 -53.56 4.57
CA LEU A 35 15.62 -53.21 3.20
C LEU A 35 16.86 -52.66 2.52
N ARG A 36 17.25 -53.16 1.37
CA ARG A 36 18.47 -52.74 0.70
C ARG A 36 18.25 -52.50 -0.78
N ASN A 37 18.91 -51.44 -1.26
CA ASN A 37 18.88 -50.86 -2.59
C ASN A 37 17.49 -50.32 -2.97
N GLU A 38 17.44 -49.01 -3.26
CA GLU A 38 16.20 -48.28 -3.56
C GLU A 38 15.07 -48.58 -2.55
N ALA A 39 15.44 -48.62 -1.29
CA ALA A 39 14.51 -48.95 -0.22
C ALA A 39 13.55 -47.77 0.03
N THR A 40 12.26 -48.09 0.16
CA THR A 40 11.24 -47.10 0.48
C THR A 40 10.33 -47.56 1.62
N ILE A 41 9.88 -46.62 2.43
CA ILE A 41 8.88 -46.86 3.49
C ILE A 41 7.86 -45.71 3.42
N ASP A 42 6.59 -46.11 3.34
CA ASP A 42 5.44 -45.20 3.44
C ASP A 42 4.70 -45.43 4.74
N TYR A 43 4.47 -44.41 5.52
CA TYR A 43 3.70 -44.40 6.75
C TYR A 43 2.82 -43.15 6.86
N GLY A 44 1.54 -43.26 6.52
CA GLY A 44 0.61 -42.13 6.49
C GLY A 44 1.00 -41.10 5.43
N ASP A 45 1.31 -39.89 5.87
CA ASP A 45 1.78 -38.76 5.05
C ASP A 45 3.32 -38.67 4.96
N MET A 46 4.02 -39.62 5.55
CA MET A 46 5.49 -39.68 5.56
C MET A 46 6.01 -40.77 4.62
N ASN A 47 7.01 -40.36 3.82
CA ASN A 47 7.78 -41.28 2.97
C ASN A 47 9.27 -41.15 3.28
N ILE A 48 9.98 -42.26 3.34
CA ILE A 48 11.44 -42.37 3.45
C ILE A 48 11.95 -43.20 2.30
N ALA A 49 12.75 -42.66 1.44
CA ALA A 49 13.47 -43.37 0.39
C ALA A 49 14.98 -43.34 0.70
N ALA A 50 15.68 -44.44 0.62
CA ALA A 50 17.12 -44.51 0.91
C ALA A 50 17.77 -45.79 0.30
N GLY A 51 19.09 -45.86 0.30
CA GLY A 51 19.82 -47.03 -0.14
C GLY A 51 19.72 -48.22 0.84
N ASP A 52 19.69 -47.95 2.14
CA ASP A 52 19.63 -48.94 3.20
C ASP A 52 18.68 -48.46 4.30
N ILE A 53 17.63 -49.22 4.59
CA ILE A 53 16.68 -48.92 5.65
C ILE A 53 16.58 -50.12 6.61
N THR A 54 16.76 -49.86 7.89
CA THR A 54 16.60 -50.86 8.97
C THR A 54 15.46 -50.46 9.89
N ILE A 55 14.44 -51.30 10.02
CA ILE A 55 13.35 -51.14 10.96
C ILE A 55 13.61 -52.05 12.18
N ASP A 56 13.68 -51.46 13.36
CA ASP A 56 13.79 -52.17 14.64
C ASP A 56 12.43 -52.09 15.35
N TYR A 57 11.70 -53.18 15.33
CA TYR A 57 10.37 -53.28 15.93
C TYR A 57 10.40 -53.27 17.46
N SER A 58 11.54 -53.70 18.08
CA SER A 58 11.69 -53.69 19.53
C SER A 58 11.86 -52.27 20.08
N LYS A 59 12.53 -51.39 19.32
CA LYS A 59 12.77 -49.99 19.68
C LYS A 59 11.80 -49.02 19.01
N ASN A 60 10.95 -49.49 18.10
CA ASN A 60 10.08 -48.71 17.26
C ASN A 60 10.88 -47.65 16.45
N THR A 61 12.03 -47.99 15.92
CA THR A 61 12.89 -47.07 15.17
C THR A 61 13.11 -47.51 13.75
N VAL A 62 13.18 -46.52 12.85
CA VAL A 62 13.57 -46.66 11.46
C VAL A 62 14.88 -45.91 11.29
N TYR A 63 15.91 -46.56 10.86
CA TYR A 63 17.19 -45.98 10.52
C TYR A 63 17.41 -46.08 9.01
N ALA A 64 17.60 -44.94 8.33
CA ALA A 64 17.84 -44.88 6.90
C ALA A 64 19.18 -44.18 6.61
N LYS A 65 19.93 -44.74 5.65
CA LYS A 65 21.20 -44.20 5.17
C LYS A 65 21.40 -44.54 3.69
N GLY A 66 22.32 -43.84 3.03
CA GLY A 66 22.76 -44.18 1.69
C GLY A 66 23.63 -45.46 1.66
N ILE A 67 24.00 -45.87 0.48
CA ILE A 67 24.92 -46.99 0.22
C ILE A 67 26.19 -46.46 -0.44
N ILE A 68 27.28 -47.21 -0.24
CA ILE A 68 28.53 -46.96 -0.96
C ILE A 68 28.49 -47.78 -2.25
N ASP A 69 28.67 -47.15 -3.39
CA ASP A 69 28.72 -47.81 -4.68
C ASP A 69 30.08 -48.50 -4.92
N SER A 70 30.22 -49.18 -6.05
CA SER A 70 31.43 -49.94 -6.42
C SER A 70 32.65 -49.05 -6.66
N ILE A 71 32.47 -47.71 -6.81
CA ILE A 71 33.52 -46.74 -7.03
C ILE A 71 33.90 -46.02 -5.73
N GLY A 72 33.23 -46.31 -4.61
CA GLY A 72 33.44 -45.69 -3.31
C GLY A 72 32.60 -44.41 -3.09
N GLY A 73 31.69 -44.06 -3.99
CA GLY A 73 30.79 -42.93 -3.86
C GLY A 73 29.62 -43.24 -2.89
N TYR A 74 29.24 -42.25 -2.06
CA TYR A 74 28.07 -42.35 -1.20
C TYR A 74 26.81 -41.97 -1.98
N THR A 75 26.01 -42.95 -2.36
CA THR A 75 24.84 -42.83 -3.25
C THR A 75 23.55 -43.20 -2.54
N GLN A 76 22.41 -42.97 -3.19
CA GLN A 76 21.06 -43.25 -2.66
C GLN A 76 20.88 -42.68 -1.25
N LYS A 77 21.28 -41.39 -1.07
CA LYS A 77 21.08 -40.66 0.19
C LYS A 77 19.59 -40.72 0.58
N PRO A 78 19.30 -40.76 1.87
CA PRO A 78 17.93 -40.70 2.33
C PRO A 78 17.22 -39.41 1.85
N VAL A 79 15.96 -39.59 1.47
CA VAL A 79 15.02 -38.48 1.22
C VAL A 79 13.83 -38.70 2.13
N PHE A 80 13.60 -37.78 3.02
CA PHE A 80 12.44 -37.78 3.92
C PHE A 80 11.43 -36.75 3.43
N THR A 81 10.22 -37.17 3.13
CA THR A 81 9.12 -36.33 2.70
C THR A 81 7.97 -36.40 3.68
N GLN A 82 7.43 -35.22 4.08
CA GLN A 82 6.20 -35.12 4.87
C GLN A 82 5.37 -33.94 4.39
N GLY A 83 4.25 -34.19 3.74
CA GLY A 83 3.46 -33.16 3.06
C GLY A 83 4.29 -32.43 2.00
N SER A 84 4.43 -31.12 2.12
CA SER A 84 5.28 -30.29 1.23
C SER A 84 6.75 -30.16 1.68
N ASN A 85 7.10 -30.72 2.85
CA ASN A 85 8.47 -30.61 3.36
C ASN A 85 9.31 -31.78 2.86
N VAL A 86 10.39 -31.48 2.16
CA VAL A 86 11.40 -32.41 1.70
C VAL A 86 12.70 -32.13 2.43
N VAL A 87 13.34 -33.19 2.96
CA VAL A 87 14.63 -33.11 3.66
C VAL A 87 15.55 -34.18 3.11
N GLU A 88 16.75 -33.79 2.71
CA GLU A 88 17.79 -34.67 2.19
C GLU A 88 18.95 -34.79 3.19
N PRO A 89 18.96 -35.81 4.06
CA PRO A 89 20.04 -36.04 5.02
C PRO A 89 21.06 -37.06 4.53
N ASP A 90 22.21 -37.12 5.20
CA ASP A 90 23.11 -38.26 5.04
C ASP A 90 22.57 -39.50 5.76
N SER A 91 21.90 -39.32 6.90
CA SER A 91 21.17 -40.40 7.59
C SER A 91 20.05 -39.86 8.47
N ILE A 92 19.05 -40.70 8.70
CA ILE A 92 17.89 -40.35 9.56
C ILE A 92 17.59 -41.54 10.52
N LEU A 93 17.36 -41.18 11.78
CA LEU A 93 16.83 -42.09 12.80
C LEU A 93 15.45 -41.56 13.23
N PHE A 94 14.40 -42.24 12.83
CA PHE A 94 13.01 -41.93 13.11
C PHE A 94 12.40 -42.88 14.10
N ASN A 95 11.65 -42.41 15.09
CA ASN A 95 10.91 -43.25 16.03
C ASN A 95 9.41 -43.19 15.69
N THR A 96 8.86 -44.34 15.28
CA THR A 96 7.48 -44.46 14.81
C THR A 96 6.44 -44.21 15.90
N LYS A 97 6.78 -44.49 17.17
CA LYS A 97 5.87 -44.35 18.31
C LYS A 97 5.82 -42.89 18.80
N SER A 98 6.97 -42.22 18.93
CA SER A 98 7.06 -40.84 19.41
C SER A 98 7.00 -39.82 18.28
N LYS A 99 7.07 -40.24 17.01
CA LYS A 99 7.13 -39.42 15.79
C LYS A 99 8.31 -38.42 15.78
N LYS A 100 9.33 -38.65 16.62
CA LYS A 100 10.56 -37.85 16.68
C LYS A 100 11.62 -38.42 15.74
N ALA A 101 12.45 -37.53 15.20
CA ALA A 101 13.58 -37.90 14.37
C ALA A 101 14.86 -37.18 14.75
N LEU A 102 16.00 -37.85 14.54
CA LEU A 102 17.32 -37.24 14.46
C LEU A 102 17.81 -37.37 13.01
N ILE A 103 18.17 -36.27 12.42
CA ILE A 103 18.48 -36.13 11.00
C ILE A 103 19.87 -35.51 10.92
N TYR A 104 20.80 -36.20 10.24
CA TYR A 104 22.21 -35.80 10.19
C TYR A 104 22.55 -35.22 8.81
N ASN A 105 23.27 -34.08 8.79
CA ASN A 105 23.70 -33.35 7.60
C ASN A 105 22.54 -33.13 6.61
N SER A 106 21.48 -32.51 7.12
CA SER A 106 20.25 -32.28 6.35
C SER A 106 20.32 -31.02 5.49
N LYS A 107 19.79 -31.11 4.27
CA LYS A 107 19.47 -29.99 3.40
C LYS A 107 17.95 -29.86 3.31
N SER A 108 17.43 -28.65 3.44
CA SER A 108 15.98 -28.39 3.37
C SER A 108 15.73 -26.98 2.85
N GLU A 109 14.87 -26.86 1.85
CA GLU A 109 14.41 -25.56 1.35
C GLU A 109 13.45 -24.93 2.36
N GLN A 110 13.66 -23.65 2.65
CA GLN A 110 12.85 -22.88 3.59
C GLN A 110 12.65 -21.45 3.07
N GLY A 111 11.50 -21.18 2.50
CA GLY A 111 11.21 -19.91 1.82
C GLY A 111 12.06 -19.76 0.56
N GLU A 112 12.78 -18.65 0.44
CA GLU A 112 13.63 -18.34 -0.71
C GLU A 112 15.06 -18.92 -0.59
N GLY A 113 15.40 -19.59 0.51
CA GLY A 113 16.75 -20.11 0.74
C GLY A 113 16.77 -21.52 1.25
N THR A 114 17.96 -22.11 1.33
CA THR A 114 18.22 -23.47 1.79
C THR A 114 18.91 -23.45 3.15
N ILE A 115 18.43 -24.30 4.06
CA ILE A 115 19.07 -24.57 5.34
C ILE A 115 19.85 -25.88 5.23
N ILE A 116 21.14 -25.82 5.56
CA ILE A 116 22.06 -26.96 5.67
C ILE A 116 22.39 -27.08 7.15
N ALA A 117 21.96 -28.16 7.79
CA ALA A 117 22.18 -28.35 9.23
C ALA A 117 22.96 -29.63 9.52
N SER A 118 23.96 -29.57 10.39
CA SER A 118 24.72 -30.76 10.80
C SER A 118 23.87 -31.73 11.61
N LEU A 119 22.92 -31.23 12.39
CA LEU A 119 21.96 -32.03 13.13
C LEU A 119 20.61 -31.34 13.20
N THR A 120 19.57 -32.03 12.78
CA THR A 120 18.18 -31.62 12.89
C THR A 120 17.41 -32.60 13.76
N LYS A 121 16.76 -32.11 14.80
CA LYS A 121 15.84 -32.87 15.63
C LYS A 121 14.41 -32.48 15.31
N LYS A 122 13.64 -33.42 14.77
CA LYS A 122 12.19 -33.31 14.67
C LYS A 122 11.58 -33.65 16.03
N GLU A 123 10.92 -32.68 16.67
CA GLU A 123 10.27 -32.88 17.98
C GLU A 123 8.82 -33.36 17.81
N ASN A 124 8.14 -32.81 16.82
CA ASN A 124 6.77 -33.18 16.38
C ASN A 124 6.56 -32.74 14.93
N ASP A 125 5.36 -32.88 14.40
CA ASP A 125 5.03 -32.56 13.01
C ASP A 125 5.13 -31.03 12.68
N SER A 126 5.22 -30.20 13.70
CA SER A 126 5.23 -28.72 13.54
C SER A 126 6.50 -28.05 14.07
N VAL A 127 7.47 -28.78 14.65
CA VAL A 127 8.63 -28.17 15.30
C VAL A 127 9.91 -28.96 15.02
N TYR A 128 10.91 -28.27 14.49
CA TYR A 128 12.26 -28.76 14.25
C TYR A 128 13.28 -27.93 15.01
N PHE A 129 14.27 -28.57 15.61
CA PHE A 129 15.43 -27.91 16.22
C PHE A 129 16.68 -28.25 15.44
N LEU A 130 17.46 -27.23 15.09
CA LEU A 130 18.70 -27.35 14.34
C LEU A 130 19.90 -26.97 15.20
N LYS A 131 21.01 -27.63 14.92
CA LYS A 131 22.31 -27.32 15.51
C LYS A 131 23.34 -27.14 14.39
N ASN A 132 24.14 -26.08 14.49
CA ASN A 132 25.18 -25.71 13.51
C ASN A 132 24.62 -25.72 12.09
N ALA A 133 23.69 -24.82 11.81
CA ALA A 133 23.09 -24.69 10.49
C ALA A 133 23.69 -23.51 9.72
N LYS A 134 23.73 -23.63 8.41
CA LYS A 134 24.00 -22.55 7.43
C LYS A 134 22.69 -22.26 6.71
N TYR A 135 22.30 -21.00 6.61
CA TYR A 135 21.19 -20.53 5.76
C TYR A 135 21.78 -19.74 4.60
N THR A 136 21.50 -20.15 3.39
CA THR A 136 22.03 -19.52 2.18
C THR A 136 21.02 -19.50 1.06
N THR A 137 21.20 -18.55 0.13
CA THR A 137 20.52 -18.47 -1.16
C THR A 137 21.52 -18.68 -2.31
N ALA A 138 22.76 -19.13 -2.01
CA ALA A 138 23.77 -19.47 -3.01
C ALA A 138 23.36 -20.72 -3.79
N GLU A 139 23.75 -20.79 -5.06
CA GLU A 139 23.45 -21.94 -5.92
C GLU A 139 24.28 -23.19 -5.53
N ASN A 140 25.53 -22.98 -5.15
CA ASN A 140 26.37 -24.08 -4.66
C ASN A 140 26.11 -24.35 -3.18
N LEU A 141 25.33 -25.38 -2.89
CA LEU A 141 24.96 -25.77 -1.51
C LEU A 141 26.05 -26.57 -0.79
N ASP A 142 27.01 -27.15 -1.47
CA ASP A 142 28.08 -27.92 -0.85
C ASP A 142 29.17 -27.00 -0.30
N ASP A 143 29.46 -25.91 -1.02
CA ASP A 143 30.40 -24.87 -0.60
C ASP A 143 29.81 -23.48 -0.92
N PRO A 144 28.87 -22.98 -0.10
CA PRO A 144 28.19 -21.73 -0.37
C PRO A 144 29.12 -20.53 -0.16
N GLU A 145 29.20 -19.66 -1.17
CA GLU A 145 30.03 -18.45 -1.15
C GLU A 145 29.68 -17.49 0.01
N TYR A 146 28.44 -17.47 0.41
CA TYR A 146 27.95 -16.71 1.54
C TYR A 146 26.83 -17.46 2.27
N TYR A 147 26.78 -17.30 3.59
CA TYR A 147 25.73 -17.90 4.39
C TYR A 147 25.60 -17.22 5.74
N ILE A 148 24.42 -17.33 6.34
CA ILE A 148 24.20 -16.99 7.75
C ILE A 148 24.41 -18.26 8.59
N ARG A 149 25.44 -18.26 9.44
CA ARG A 149 25.68 -19.32 10.38
C ARG A 149 24.74 -19.22 11.57
N LEU A 150 24.01 -20.28 11.86
CA LEU A 150 23.07 -20.40 12.94
C LEU A 150 23.57 -21.46 13.93
N LEU A 151 23.94 -21.07 15.15
CA LEU A 151 24.43 -22.02 16.16
C LEU A 151 23.31 -22.95 16.61
N LYS A 152 22.13 -22.42 16.85
CA LYS A 152 20.90 -23.15 17.19
C LYS A 152 19.72 -22.45 16.54
N ALA A 153 18.78 -23.22 15.99
CA ALA A 153 17.56 -22.68 15.45
C ALA A 153 16.36 -23.57 15.78
N LYS A 154 15.19 -22.94 15.88
CA LYS A 154 13.89 -23.58 15.98
C LYS A 154 13.08 -23.18 14.76
N ILE A 155 12.67 -24.15 13.97
CA ILE A 155 11.81 -23.96 12.81
C ILE A 155 10.38 -24.42 13.16
N VAL A 156 9.43 -23.57 12.84
CA VAL A 156 8.00 -23.90 12.77
C VAL A 156 7.59 -23.69 11.32
N PRO A 157 7.56 -24.75 10.48
CA PRO A 157 7.33 -24.65 9.04
C PRO A 157 6.09 -23.82 8.71
N GLY A 158 6.20 -22.96 7.68
CA GLY A 158 5.13 -22.06 7.25
C GLY A 158 4.77 -20.94 8.24
N LYS A 159 5.50 -20.81 9.37
CA LYS A 159 5.24 -19.76 10.36
C LYS A 159 6.48 -18.91 10.65
N LYS A 160 7.56 -19.54 11.19
CA LYS A 160 8.73 -18.80 11.64
C LYS A 160 9.96 -19.66 11.85
N ILE A 161 11.13 -19.04 11.72
CA ILE A 161 12.42 -19.54 12.18
C ILE A 161 12.91 -18.63 13.30
N VAL A 162 13.21 -19.16 14.46
CA VAL A 162 13.80 -18.44 15.59
C VAL A 162 15.19 -18.98 15.80
N THR A 163 16.20 -18.11 15.79
CA THR A 163 17.59 -18.54 15.96
C THR A 163 18.19 -17.96 17.22
N GLY A 164 19.16 -18.66 17.79
CA GLY A 164 20.11 -18.03 18.71
C GLY A 164 21.09 -17.15 17.94
N ALA A 165 22.35 -17.13 18.39
CA ALA A 165 23.38 -16.34 17.73
C ALA A 165 23.49 -16.69 16.24
N ALA A 166 23.47 -15.65 15.41
CA ALA A 166 23.56 -15.73 13.95
C ALA A 166 24.60 -14.74 13.44
N GLY A 167 25.47 -15.17 12.55
CA GLY A 167 26.53 -14.32 11.95
C GLY A 167 26.63 -14.56 10.45
N LEU A 168 26.88 -13.48 9.70
CA LEU A 168 27.12 -13.55 8.27
C LEU A 168 28.55 -13.98 7.99
N TYR A 169 28.70 -14.97 7.12
CA TYR A 169 29.98 -15.48 6.62
C TYR A 169 30.05 -15.33 5.11
N ILE A 170 31.19 -14.93 4.60
CA ILE A 170 31.49 -14.82 3.16
C ILE A 170 32.78 -15.59 2.92
N TYR A 171 32.74 -16.63 2.06
CA TYR A 171 33.84 -17.59 1.84
C TYR A 171 34.42 -18.14 3.17
N ASP A 172 33.53 -18.57 4.08
CA ASP A 172 33.86 -19.07 5.44
C ASP A 172 34.55 -18.04 6.37
N ILE A 173 34.72 -16.78 5.95
CA ILE A 173 35.30 -15.70 6.76
C ILE A 173 34.16 -15.00 7.50
N PRO A 174 34.21 -14.93 8.85
CA PRO A 174 33.21 -14.22 9.63
C PRO A 174 33.26 -12.71 9.37
N THR A 175 32.11 -12.14 9.06
CA THR A 175 31.95 -10.69 8.96
C THR A 175 31.60 -10.08 10.32
N PRO A 176 31.74 -8.75 10.51
CA PRO A 176 31.29 -8.09 11.74
C PRO A 176 29.78 -8.04 11.90
N VAL A 177 29.01 -8.53 10.95
CA VAL A 177 27.56 -8.62 11.01
C VAL A 177 27.14 -9.84 11.83
N TRP A 178 26.72 -9.57 13.06
CA TRP A 178 26.35 -10.60 14.01
C TRP A 178 25.15 -10.17 14.87
N LEU A 179 24.24 -11.09 15.14
CA LEU A 179 23.05 -10.90 15.96
C LEU A 179 23.01 -11.95 17.08
N PRO A 180 22.73 -11.55 18.34
CA PRO A 180 22.64 -12.50 19.46
C PRO A 180 21.44 -13.45 19.32
N PHE A 181 20.40 -13.01 18.65
CA PHE A 181 19.26 -13.81 18.21
C PHE A 181 18.64 -13.20 16.95
N SER A 182 17.93 -14.02 16.17
CA SER A 182 17.22 -13.58 14.99
C SER A 182 15.87 -14.27 14.86
N PHE A 183 14.97 -13.60 14.19
CA PHE A 183 13.62 -14.09 13.91
C PHE A 183 13.30 -13.89 12.43
N PHE A 184 13.02 -14.98 11.72
CA PHE A 184 12.67 -14.95 10.30
C PHE A 184 11.23 -15.44 10.15
N PRO A 185 10.28 -14.58 9.79
CA PRO A 185 8.91 -15.01 9.49
C PRO A 185 8.88 -15.81 8.18
N GLN A 186 8.12 -16.91 8.17
CA GLN A 186 7.89 -17.76 6.99
C GLN A 186 6.42 -17.74 6.56
N SER A 187 5.64 -16.76 7.00
CA SER A 187 4.23 -16.68 6.63
C SER A 187 4.05 -15.80 5.42
N GLU A 188 3.10 -16.14 4.56
CA GLU A 188 2.60 -15.26 3.48
C GLU A 188 1.95 -13.98 4.02
N LYS A 189 1.64 -13.93 5.31
CA LYS A 189 1.11 -12.73 5.98
C LYS A 189 2.24 -11.79 6.37
N GLN A 190 2.02 -10.52 6.14
CA GLN A 190 2.92 -9.48 6.62
C GLN A 190 3.09 -9.59 8.14
N THR A 191 4.32 -9.64 8.59
CA THR A 191 4.66 -9.72 10.03
C THR A 191 5.56 -8.57 10.43
N SER A 192 5.37 -8.07 11.66
CA SER A 192 6.22 -7.02 12.22
C SER A 192 7.65 -7.51 12.39
N GLY A 193 8.62 -6.63 12.11
CA GLY A 193 10.04 -6.97 12.23
C GLY A 193 10.98 -5.79 12.04
N ILE A 194 12.25 -6.02 12.31
CA ILE A 194 13.32 -5.04 12.15
C ILE A 194 13.68 -4.97 10.66
N LEU A 195 13.77 -3.75 10.14
CA LEU A 195 14.30 -3.45 8.81
C LEU A 195 15.79 -3.17 8.93
N ILE A 196 16.60 -4.01 8.32
CA ILE A 196 18.06 -3.90 8.38
C ILE A 196 18.50 -2.70 7.51
N PRO A 197 19.32 -1.78 8.04
CA PRO A 197 19.79 -0.65 7.26
C PRO A 197 20.74 -1.09 6.15
N SER A 198 20.69 -0.40 5.03
CA SER A 198 21.77 -0.39 4.05
C SER A 198 22.91 0.51 4.56
N PHE A 199 24.14 0.13 4.27
CA PHE A 199 25.32 0.91 4.62
C PHE A 199 26.15 1.23 3.37
N GLY A 200 26.91 2.31 3.45
CA GLY A 200 27.76 2.74 2.35
C GLY A 200 28.49 4.02 2.72
N GLU A 201 29.11 4.63 1.71
CA GLU A 201 29.85 5.87 1.81
C GLU A 201 29.41 6.88 0.75
N GLN A 202 29.34 8.14 1.15
CA GLN A 202 29.08 9.28 0.27
C GLN A 202 30.18 10.33 0.46
N ASN A 203 30.66 10.91 -0.64
CA ASN A 203 31.76 11.88 -0.61
C ASN A 203 31.46 13.14 0.18
N ASP A 204 30.17 13.57 0.21
CA ASP A 204 29.72 14.81 0.85
C ASP A 204 29.24 14.63 2.31
N ARG A 205 28.97 13.38 2.74
CA ARG A 205 28.40 13.10 4.07
C ARG A 205 29.10 11.98 4.85
N GLY A 206 30.09 11.33 4.23
CA GLY A 206 30.82 10.22 4.84
C GLY A 206 30.02 8.90 4.83
N TYR A 207 30.29 8.05 5.82
CA TYR A 207 29.58 6.78 5.96
C TYR A 207 28.14 6.96 6.38
N PHE A 208 27.26 6.08 5.89
CA PHE A 208 25.85 6.13 6.20
C PHE A 208 25.27 4.77 6.59
N LEU A 209 24.21 4.84 7.37
CA LEU A 209 23.21 3.80 7.59
C LEU A 209 21.86 4.36 7.14
N GLN A 210 21.25 3.74 6.12
CA GLN A 210 19.98 4.20 5.55
C GLN A 210 18.91 3.12 5.61
N ASN A 211 17.64 3.56 5.70
CA ASN A 211 16.47 2.68 5.67
C ASN A 211 16.41 1.65 6.80
N GLY A 212 17.18 1.86 7.88
CA GLY A 212 17.07 1.04 9.08
C GLY A 212 15.84 1.41 9.90
N GLY A 213 15.17 0.41 10.51
CA GLY A 213 14.00 0.73 11.27
C GLY A 213 13.16 -0.46 11.72
N TYR A 214 11.87 -0.22 11.85
CA TYR A 214 10.94 -1.23 12.29
C TYR A 214 9.64 -1.18 11.47
N TYR A 215 9.23 -2.33 10.97
CA TYR A 215 7.94 -2.52 10.30
C TYR A 215 6.93 -3.09 11.28
N LEU A 216 5.78 -2.45 11.39
CA LEU A 216 4.65 -2.82 12.23
C LEU A 216 3.48 -3.27 11.34
N ALA A 217 3.19 -4.55 11.33
CA ALA A 217 1.93 -5.08 10.81
C ALA A 217 0.84 -4.91 11.89
N ILE A 218 0.17 -3.74 11.92
CA ILE A 218 -0.78 -3.38 12.98
C ILE A 218 -1.99 -4.32 12.93
N ASN A 219 -2.54 -4.53 11.71
CA ASN A 219 -3.62 -5.48 11.45
C ASN A 219 -3.69 -5.78 9.94
N ASP A 220 -4.64 -6.61 9.52
CA ASP A 220 -4.82 -7.00 8.10
C ASP A 220 -5.18 -5.82 7.17
N TYR A 221 -5.42 -4.63 7.69
CA TYR A 221 -5.83 -3.44 6.92
C TYR A 221 -4.85 -2.30 6.96
N VAL A 222 -3.93 -2.28 7.93
CA VAL A 222 -3.03 -1.14 8.19
C VAL A 222 -1.65 -1.64 8.56
N ASP A 223 -0.64 -1.11 7.91
CA ASP A 223 0.77 -1.27 8.28
C ASP A 223 1.43 0.09 8.60
N LEU A 224 2.58 0.04 9.22
CA LEU A 224 3.40 1.22 9.52
C LEU A 224 4.88 0.82 9.50
N ALA A 225 5.67 1.49 8.69
CA ALA A 225 7.12 1.43 8.75
C ALA A 225 7.67 2.73 9.34
N ILE A 226 8.59 2.61 10.30
CA ILE A 226 9.35 3.72 10.87
C ILE A 226 10.81 3.48 10.51
N LEU A 227 11.38 4.37 9.72
CA LEU A 227 12.71 4.25 9.12
C LEU A 227 13.58 5.42 9.53
N GLY A 228 14.85 5.15 9.76
CA GLY A 228 15.86 6.14 10.10
C GLY A 228 17.04 6.10 9.14
N ASP A 229 17.61 7.26 8.88
CA ASP A 229 18.84 7.44 8.13
C ASP A 229 19.83 8.21 9.02
N TYR A 230 21.09 7.80 9.05
CA TYR A 230 22.15 8.45 9.80
C TYR A 230 23.45 8.53 9.00
N TYR A 231 24.14 9.64 9.11
CA TYR A 231 25.38 9.91 8.41
C TYR A 231 26.47 10.36 9.40
N THR A 232 27.73 10.04 9.12
CA THR A 232 28.84 10.37 10.04
C THR A 232 29.11 11.85 10.18
N ASN A 233 28.71 12.70 9.20
CA ASN A 233 28.78 14.16 9.34
C ASN A 233 27.70 14.76 10.29
N GLY A 234 26.87 13.90 10.92
CA GLY A 234 25.79 14.32 11.81
C GLY A 234 24.47 14.63 11.12
N SER A 235 24.34 14.41 9.80
CA SER A 235 23.04 14.44 9.10
C SER A 235 22.20 13.23 9.52
N TYR A 236 20.90 13.42 9.66
CA TYR A 236 19.96 12.34 9.96
C TYR A 236 18.60 12.57 9.32
N GLY A 237 17.89 11.48 9.08
CA GLY A 237 16.53 11.48 8.56
C GLY A 237 15.62 10.54 9.36
N LEU A 238 14.35 10.91 9.47
CA LEU A 238 13.28 10.07 9.97
C LEU A 238 12.19 9.97 8.90
N ARG A 239 11.74 8.76 8.62
CA ARG A 239 10.65 8.50 7.67
C ARG A 239 9.63 7.57 8.28
N THR A 240 8.36 7.91 8.12
CA THR A 240 7.27 7.00 8.42
C THR A 240 6.46 6.75 7.16
N GLU A 241 6.14 5.51 6.91
CA GLU A 241 5.33 5.08 5.76
C GLU A 241 4.24 4.13 6.27
N SER A 242 3.01 4.37 5.87
CA SER A 242 1.85 3.56 6.24
C SER A 242 0.99 3.33 5.02
N THR A 243 0.59 2.08 4.82
CA THR A 243 -0.42 1.70 3.84
C THR A 243 -1.66 1.21 4.56
N TYR A 244 -2.82 1.60 4.08
CA TYR A 244 -4.06 1.09 4.62
C TYR A 244 -5.06 0.82 3.50
N ALA A 245 -5.75 -0.31 3.61
CA ALA A 245 -6.76 -0.72 2.64
C ALA A 245 -7.83 -1.59 3.29
N LYS A 246 -9.09 -1.27 2.99
CA LYS A 246 -10.23 -2.12 3.31
C LYS A 246 -11.04 -2.36 2.06
N ARG A 247 -11.09 -3.62 1.62
CA ARG A 247 -11.75 -4.03 0.38
C ARG A 247 -13.18 -3.49 0.31
N TYR A 248 -13.57 -2.90 -0.82
CA TYR A 248 -14.85 -2.25 -1.09
C TYR A 248 -15.19 -1.05 -0.19
N LYS A 249 -14.24 -0.52 0.57
CA LYS A 249 -14.45 0.67 1.41
C LYS A 249 -13.50 1.80 1.07
N PHE A 250 -12.20 1.59 1.26
CA PHE A 250 -11.18 2.62 1.02
C PHE A 250 -9.79 2.01 0.90
N ARG A 251 -8.90 2.80 0.32
CA ARG A 251 -7.46 2.55 0.28
C ARG A 251 -6.70 3.86 0.38
N GLY A 252 -5.50 3.81 0.90
CA GLY A 252 -4.64 4.97 0.97
C GLY A 252 -3.25 4.64 1.46
N ASN A 253 -2.37 5.63 1.37
CA ASN A 253 -1.03 5.60 1.94
C ASN A 253 -0.73 6.94 2.58
N PHE A 254 0.05 6.91 3.64
CA PHE A 254 0.56 8.08 4.35
C PHE A 254 2.08 7.97 4.43
N GLY A 255 2.77 9.07 4.17
CA GLY A 255 4.20 9.18 4.33
C GLY A 255 4.58 10.51 4.97
N PHE A 256 5.42 10.46 5.95
CA PHE A 256 6.05 11.64 6.55
C PHE A 256 7.57 11.47 6.52
N ARG A 257 8.26 12.51 6.13
CA ARG A 257 9.72 12.55 6.13
C ARG A 257 10.21 13.83 6.77
N TYR A 258 11.22 13.70 7.60
CA TYR A 258 11.93 14.79 8.25
C TYR A 258 13.42 14.54 8.11
N GLU A 259 14.16 15.51 7.63
CA GLU A 259 15.62 15.42 7.48
C GLU A 259 16.29 16.66 8.05
N ASN A 260 17.38 16.43 8.75
CA ASN A 260 18.31 17.46 9.20
C ASN A 260 19.65 17.22 8.49
N LEU A 261 19.95 18.04 7.53
CA LEU A 261 21.08 17.87 6.63
C LEU A 261 22.17 18.86 6.95
N ILE A 262 23.40 18.39 7.04
CA ILE A 262 24.60 19.19 7.23
C ILE A 262 25.45 19.02 5.97
N ASN A 263 25.83 20.13 5.36
CA ASN A 263 26.77 20.17 4.25
C ASN A 263 28.07 20.78 4.75
N SER A 264 29.19 20.17 4.33
CA SER A 264 30.53 20.56 4.73
C SER A 264 30.80 20.42 6.25
N GLU A 265 32.00 20.73 6.68
CA GLU A 265 32.42 20.69 8.08
C GLU A 265 32.29 22.05 8.75
N ARG A 266 32.02 22.04 10.05
CA ARG A 266 31.84 23.23 10.84
C ARG A 266 33.13 24.06 10.86
N GLY A 267 33.06 25.30 10.39
CA GLY A 267 34.21 26.23 10.27
C GLY A 267 34.62 26.52 8.82
N PHE A 268 34.11 25.74 7.84
CA PHE A 268 34.33 26.04 6.43
C PHE A 268 33.27 27.02 5.90
N PRO A 269 33.59 27.81 4.85
CA PRO A 269 32.68 28.84 4.30
C PRO A 269 31.40 28.26 3.71
N ASP A 270 31.40 27.03 3.27
CA ASP A 270 30.28 26.29 2.66
C ASP A 270 29.46 25.49 3.69
N TYR A 271 29.81 25.59 4.99
CA TYR A 271 29.03 24.95 6.05
C TYR A 271 27.60 25.47 6.05
N SER A 272 26.66 24.58 5.93
CA SER A 272 25.25 24.89 6.04
C SER A 272 24.48 23.77 6.72
N LYS A 273 23.46 24.16 7.47
CA LYS A 273 22.51 23.23 8.09
C LYS A 273 21.10 23.54 7.58
N SER A 274 20.43 22.55 7.06
CA SER A 274 19.06 22.69 6.58
C SER A 274 18.15 21.62 7.18
N THR A 275 16.97 22.06 7.58
CA THR A 275 15.90 21.17 8.03
C THR A 275 14.84 21.16 6.95
N ILE A 276 14.49 19.99 6.48
CA ILE A 276 13.47 19.78 5.46
C ILE A 276 12.47 18.72 5.91
N TYR A 277 11.24 18.89 5.47
CA TYR A 277 10.18 17.91 5.71
C TYR A 277 9.28 17.76 4.49
N ASN A 278 8.61 16.63 4.41
CA ASN A 278 7.58 16.36 3.40
C ASN A 278 6.49 15.46 3.99
N ILE A 279 5.25 15.78 3.68
CA ILE A 279 4.06 15.00 4.03
C ILE A 279 3.38 14.58 2.74
N ARG A 280 3.15 13.29 2.59
CA ARG A 280 2.37 12.70 1.50
C ARG A 280 1.22 11.91 2.07
N TRP A 281 0.04 12.13 1.53
CA TRP A 281 -1.12 11.35 1.87
C TRP A 281 -2.01 11.18 0.66
N SER A 282 -2.30 9.94 0.34
CA SER A 282 -3.34 9.63 -0.63
C SER A 282 -4.44 8.82 0.02
N HIS A 283 -5.67 9.16 -0.30
CA HIS A 283 -6.85 8.42 0.15
C HIS A 283 -7.87 8.38 -0.97
N SER A 284 -8.43 7.21 -1.20
CA SER A 284 -9.51 7.01 -2.16
C SER A 284 -10.59 6.12 -1.54
N GLN A 285 -11.77 6.65 -1.41
CA GLN A 285 -12.97 5.91 -1.02
C GLN A 285 -13.51 5.14 -2.24
N ASP A 286 -13.86 3.87 -2.05
CA ASP A 286 -14.53 3.07 -3.08
C ASP A 286 -15.98 3.55 -3.26
N GLY A 287 -16.42 3.74 -4.51
CA GLY A 287 -17.80 4.17 -4.80
C GLY A 287 -18.87 3.19 -4.30
N LYS A 288 -18.53 1.91 -4.13
CA LYS A 288 -19.43 0.90 -3.54
C LYS A 288 -19.62 1.05 -2.03
N SER A 289 -18.73 1.77 -1.36
CA SER A 289 -18.79 1.99 0.10
C SER A 289 -19.98 2.84 0.50
N ASN A 290 -20.21 3.92 -0.23
CA ASN A 290 -21.34 4.81 -0.05
C ASN A 290 -21.61 5.56 -1.37
N PRO A 291 -22.72 5.25 -2.08
CA PRO A 291 -23.02 5.92 -3.34
C PRO A 291 -23.35 7.41 -3.19
N ASN A 292 -23.76 7.83 -1.99
CA ASN A 292 -24.19 9.21 -1.72
C ASN A 292 -23.09 10.09 -1.12
N SER A 293 -21.93 9.54 -0.77
CA SER A 293 -20.81 10.35 -0.27
C SER A 293 -19.47 9.84 -0.80
N ARG A 294 -18.56 10.76 -1.07
CA ARG A 294 -17.23 10.45 -1.55
C ARG A 294 -16.20 11.30 -0.85
N PHE A 295 -15.17 10.64 -0.34
CA PHE A 295 -13.99 11.30 0.20
C PHE A 295 -12.75 10.89 -0.59
N SER A 296 -11.92 11.88 -0.94
CA SER A 296 -10.62 11.65 -1.57
C SER A 296 -9.60 12.67 -1.11
N ALA A 297 -8.36 12.24 -1.00
CA ALA A 297 -7.24 13.10 -0.66
C ALA A 297 -6.01 12.73 -1.50
N SER A 298 -5.32 13.76 -1.96
CA SER A 298 -4.01 13.68 -2.59
C SER A 298 -3.19 14.84 -2.04
N VAL A 299 -2.40 14.58 -1.02
CA VAL A 299 -1.61 15.59 -0.30
C VAL A 299 -0.14 15.38 -0.60
N ASN A 300 0.53 16.44 -1.01
CA ASN A 300 1.97 16.53 -1.13
C ASN A 300 2.39 17.95 -0.75
N LEU A 301 2.84 18.11 0.48
CA LEU A 301 3.26 19.39 1.02
C LEU A 301 4.57 19.23 1.80
N GLY A 302 5.35 20.28 1.88
CA GLY A 302 6.62 20.24 2.58
C GLY A 302 7.47 21.48 2.32
N SER A 303 8.71 21.40 2.76
CA SER A 303 9.70 22.45 2.53
C SER A 303 9.99 22.63 1.04
N SER A 304 10.09 23.87 0.55
CA SER A 304 10.42 24.15 -0.86
C SER A 304 11.76 23.53 -1.30
N LYS A 305 12.68 23.33 -0.37
CA LYS A 305 13.98 22.69 -0.63
C LYS A 305 13.94 21.17 -0.69
N TYR A 306 12.79 20.55 -0.40
CA TYR A 306 12.70 19.08 -0.25
C TYR A 306 13.21 18.33 -1.49
N TYR A 307 12.68 18.61 -2.67
CA TYR A 307 13.09 17.87 -3.87
C TYR A 307 14.53 18.09 -4.31
N ARG A 308 15.13 19.22 -3.94
CA ARG A 308 16.52 19.53 -4.28
C ARG A 308 17.54 18.99 -3.30
N ASN A 309 17.21 19.00 -2.00
CA ASN A 309 18.17 18.74 -0.95
C ASN A 309 17.99 17.38 -0.27
N SER A 310 16.81 16.74 -0.38
CA SER A 310 16.56 15.45 0.26
C SER A 310 17.47 14.36 -0.30
N VAL A 311 18.11 13.63 0.58
CA VAL A 311 19.06 12.57 0.26
C VAL A 311 18.46 11.50 -0.67
N ASN A 312 17.17 11.22 -0.52
CA ASN A 312 16.49 10.20 -1.34
C ASN A 312 15.90 10.75 -2.64
N GLN A 313 15.92 12.07 -2.89
CA GLN A 313 15.35 12.69 -4.08
C GLN A 313 16.41 13.12 -5.09
N ILE A 314 17.63 13.36 -4.66
CA ILE A 314 18.74 13.84 -5.52
C ILE A 314 18.96 12.93 -6.72
N ASN A 315 18.79 11.60 -6.56
CA ASN A 315 19.00 10.60 -7.62
C ASN A 315 17.69 10.18 -8.32
N SER A 316 16.59 10.89 -8.08
CA SER A 316 15.28 10.59 -8.69
C SER A 316 14.89 11.68 -9.69
N GLY A 317 14.07 11.33 -10.70
CA GLY A 317 13.50 12.31 -11.62
C GLY A 317 12.66 13.40 -10.93
N ALA A 318 12.27 13.19 -9.68
CA ALA A 318 11.55 14.16 -8.85
C ALA A 318 12.38 15.39 -8.46
N PHE A 319 13.70 15.32 -8.57
CA PHE A 319 14.61 16.47 -8.40
C PHE A 319 14.23 17.67 -9.29
N LEU A 320 13.67 17.44 -10.46
CA LEU A 320 13.23 18.46 -11.39
C LEU A 320 11.86 19.08 -11.04
N ASN A 321 11.14 18.52 -10.07
CA ASN A 321 9.83 19.04 -9.67
C ASN A 321 9.99 20.34 -8.92
N ASN A 322 9.33 21.38 -9.42
CA ASN A 322 9.28 22.69 -8.80
C ASN A 322 7.89 23.06 -8.24
N THR A 323 7.00 22.10 -8.16
CA THR A 323 5.64 22.30 -7.66
C THR A 323 5.24 21.20 -6.69
N LEU A 324 4.74 21.59 -5.52
CA LEU A 324 4.04 20.73 -4.57
C LEU A 324 2.55 21.06 -4.65
N SER A 325 1.70 20.07 -4.82
CA SER A 325 0.25 20.26 -4.91
C SER A 325 -0.51 19.29 -4.02
N SER A 326 -1.58 19.79 -3.42
CA SER A 326 -2.46 18.99 -2.56
C SER A 326 -3.91 19.30 -2.85
N SER A 327 -4.75 18.30 -2.75
CA SER A 327 -6.20 18.42 -2.84
C SER A 327 -6.85 17.40 -1.92
N VAL A 328 -7.78 17.87 -1.09
CA VAL A 328 -8.64 17.04 -0.24
C VAL A 328 -10.08 17.42 -0.57
N SER A 329 -10.90 16.46 -0.91
CA SER A 329 -12.29 16.69 -1.29
C SER A 329 -13.24 15.73 -0.59
N TYR A 330 -14.36 16.29 -0.16
CA TYR A 330 -15.52 15.55 0.35
C TYR A 330 -16.77 16.02 -0.38
N SER A 331 -17.57 15.11 -0.87
CA SER A 331 -18.86 15.40 -1.47
C SER A 331 -19.95 14.50 -0.89
N LYS A 332 -21.16 15.07 -0.75
CA LYS A 332 -22.32 14.33 -0.28
C LYS A 332 -23.58 14.78 -1.03
N THR A 333 -24.31 13.83 -1.54
CA THR A 333 -25.63 13.99 -2.14
C THR A 333 -26.69 13.55 -1.16
N PHE A 334 -27.65 14.42 -0.89
CA PHE A 334 -28.84 14.10 -0.08
C PHE A 334 -29.97 13.80 -1.04
N GLN A 335 -30.51 12.63 -0.96
CA GLN A 335 -31.66 12.17 -1.76
C GLN A 335 -32.98 12.77 -1.24
N THR A 336 -33.02 14.07 -1.14
CA THR A 336 -34.23 14.86 -0.74
C THR A 336 -34.98 15.30 -1.99
N VAL A 337 -36.16 15.84 -1.82
CA VAL A 337 -36.93 16.48 -2.92
C VAL A 337 -37.10 17.94 -2.58
N PRO A 338 -36.35 18.84 -3.22
CA PRO A 338 -35.34 18.64 -4.26
C PRO A 338 -34.05 18.00 -3.74
N GLU A 339 -33.29 17.35 -4.63
CA GLU A 339 -31.97 16.80 -4.31
C GLU A 339 -31.02 17.93 -3.88
N ALA A 340 -30.27 17.68 -2.80
CA ALA A 340 -29.27 18.60 -2.31
C ALA A 340 -27.86 18.01 -2.41
N ASN A 341 -26.91 18.78 -2.94
CA ASN A 341 -25.50 18.40 -3.05
C ASN A 341 -24.63 19.36 -2.28
N ILE A 342 -23.69 18.80 -1.50
CA ILE A 342 -22.69 19.59 -0.78
C ILE A 342 -21.31 19.03 -1.16
N SER A 343 -20.37 19.93 -1.44
CA SER A 343 -18.96 19.58 -1.56
C SER A 343 -18.07 20.54 -0.79
N LEU A 344 -17.02 19.98 -0.19
CA LEU A 344 -15.98 20.70 0.53
C LEU A 344 -14.64 20.29 -0.06
N THR A 345 -13.84 21.25 -0.51
CA THR A 345 -12.54 21.01 -1.12
C THR A 345 -11.49 21.92 -0.49
N ALA A 346 -10.35 21.36 -0.14
CA ALA A 346 -9.18 22.10 0.28
C ALA A 346 -8.07 21.89 -0.75
N THR A 347 -7.45 22.95 -1.23
CA THR A 347 -6.36 22.90 -2.21
C THR A 347 -5.14 23.66 -1.72
N HIS A 348 -3.98 23.15 -2.12
CA HIS A 348 -2.68 23.77 -1.86
C HIS A 348 -1.82 23.62 -3.12
N SER A 349 -1.13 24.68 -3.48
CA SER A 349 -0.13 24.71 -4.55
C SER A 349 1.05 25.55 -4.10
N GLN A 350 2.25 24.99 -4.15
CA GLN A 350 3.48 25.65 -3.72
C GLN A 350 4.50 25.59 -4.85
N ASN A 351 5.03 26.73 -5.24
CA ASN A 351 6.16 26.82 -6.17
C ASN A 351 7.46 26.78 -5.36
N THR A 352 8.23 25.73 -5.55
CA THR A 352 9.47 25.51 -4.79
C THR A 352 10.61 26.47 -5.17
N ASN A 353 10.53 27.12 -6.35
CA ASN A 353 11.52 28.09 -6.80
C ASN A 353 11.25 29.48 -6.23
N THR A 354 10.01 29.97 -6.34
CA THR A 354 9.60 31.28 -5.83
C THR A 354 9.24 31.24 -4.35
N GLN A 355 9.05 30.06 -3.79
CA GLN A 355 8.61 29.82 -2.42
C GLN A 355 7.21 30.37 -2.12
N GLU A 356 6.43 30.63 -3.16
CA GLU A 356 5.05 31.09 -3.04
C GLU A 356 4.10 29.92 -2.82
N ILE A 357 3.17 30.10 -1.91
CA ILE A 357 2.16 29.11 -1.53
C ILE A 357 0.78 29.74 -1.73
N ASN A 358 -0.01 29.08 -2.56
CA ASN A 358 -1.41 29.43 -2.81
C ASN A 358 -2.31 28.32 -2.27
N MET A 359 -3.25 28.67 -1.41
CA MET A 359 -4.19 27.73 -0.80
C MET A 359 -5.62 28.24 -0.90
N THR A 360 -6.54 27.31 -1.00
CA THR A 360 -7.96 27.58 -0.78
C THR A 360 -8.45 26.61 0.30
N LEU A 361 -8.72 27.13 1.50
CA LEU A 361 -8.98 26.37 2.71
C LEU A 361 -10.18 26.90 3.49
N PRO A 362 -11.39 26.40 3.28
CA PRO A 362 -11.86 25.54 2.21
C PRO A 362 -12.53 26.26 1.05
N THR A 363 -12.82 25.55 -0.04
CA THR A 363 -13.92 25.85 -0.96
C THR A 363 -15.13 25.04 -0.54
N PHE A 364 -16.22 25.71 -0.21
CA PHE A 364 -17.52 25.13 0.03
C PHE A 364 -18.41 25.32 -1.18
N GLN A 365 -19.10 24.28 -1.63
CA GLN A 365 -20.14 24.36 -2.65
C GLN A 365 -21.39 23.64 -2.16
N GLY A 366 -22.53 24.32 -2.23
CA GLY A 366 -23.83 23.76 -1.94
C GLY A 366 -24.78 24.02 -3.12
N SER A 367 -25.58 23.05 -3.48
CA SER A 367 -26.61 23.23 -4.49
C SER A 367 -27.89 22.48 -4.14
N LEU A 368 -29.02 23.11 -4.43
CA LEU A 368 -30.33 22.48 -4.44
C LEU A 368 -30.76 22.22 -5.88
N GLY A 369 -31.29 21.06 -6.12
CA GLY A 369 -31.85 20.67 -7.39
C GLY A 369 -33.03 21.58 -7.78
N ARG A 370 -33.50 21.41 -9.02
CA ARG A 370 -34.55 22.25 -9.59
C ARG A 370 -35.87 22.10 -8.84
N ILE A 371 -36.41 23.24 -8.39
CA ILE A 371 -37.69 23.37 -7.69
C ILE A 371 -38.70 23.97 -8.67
N TYR A 372 -39.90 23.43 -8.70
CA TYR A 372 -41.03 23.95 -9.48
C TYR A 372 -42.14 24.39 -8.51
N PRO A 373 -42.10 25.64 -8.01
CA PRO A 373 -43.01 26.05 -6.93
C PRO A 373 -44.48 26.00 -7.29
N PHE A 374 -44.79 26.18 -8.58
CA PHE A 374 -46.16 26.25 -9.09
C PHE A 374 -46.58 25.01 -9.89
N ALA A 375 -45.76 23.94 -9.87
CA ALA A 375 -46.14 22.71 -10.57
C ALA A 375 -47.30 22.01 -9.89
N SER A 376 -48.20 21.45 -10.68
CA SER A 376 -49.26 20.57 -10.15
C SER A 376 -48.63 19.33 -9.53
N LYS A 377 -49.18 18.84 -8.43
CA LYS A 377 -48.78 17.61 -7.75
C LYS A 377 -49.01 16.37 -8.61
N THR A 378 -49.93 16.46 -9.57
CA THR A 378 -50.30 15.36 -10.47
C THR A 378 -50.42 15.88 -11.91
N GLY A 379 -49.88 15.10 -12.86
CA GLY A 379 -49.92 15.39 -14.29
C GLY A 379 -48.74 16.15 -14.89
N SER A 380 -48.80 16.44 -16.18
CA SER A 380 -47.76 17.18 -16.90
C SER A 380 -47.86 18.69 -16.61
N LYS A 381 -46.73 19.35 -16.48
CA LYS A 381 -46.63 20.82 -16.32
C LYS A 381 -47.14 21.53 -17.55
N LYS A 382 -48.09 22.44 -17.36
CA LYS A 382 -48.75 23.16 -18.49
C LYS A 382 -48.55 24.68 -18.30
N GLY A 383 -48.32 25.34 -19.44
CA GLY A 383 -48.24 26.81 -19.52
C GLY A 383 -46.96 27.39 -18.86
N ILE A 384 -46.95 28.72 -18.73
CA ILE A 384 -45.81 29.50 -18.27
C ILE A 384 -45.54 29.29 -16.79
N ILE A 385 -46.57 29.38 -15.98
CA ILE A 385 -46.45 29.44 -14.53
C ILE A 385 -45.96 28.09 -13.95
N GLN A 386 -46.53 27.00 -14.41
CA GLN A 386 -46.12 25.66 -13.89
C GLN A 386 -44.71 25.23 -14.32
N ASN A 387 -44.17 25.85 -15.37
CA ASN A 387 -42.82 25.62 -15.86
C ASN A 387 -41.80 26.57 -15.22
N ILE A 388 -42.23 27.52 -14.38
CA ILE A 388 -41.30 28.35 -13.59
C ILE A 388 -40.53 27.41 -12.67
N ASN A 389 -39.22 27.44 -12.78
CA ASN A 389 -38.31 26.69 -11.94
C ASN A 389 -37.19 27.59 -11.42
N LEU A 390 -36.76 27.25 -10.24
CA LEU A 390 -35.62 27.91 -9.60
C LEU A 390 -34.65 26.86 -9.09
N GLN A 391 -33.41 27.24 -9.02
CA GLN A 391 -32.33 26.46 -8.37
C GLN A 391 -31.64 27.38 -7.37
N TYR A 392 -30.94 26.82 -6.43
CA TYR A 392 -30.08 27.58 -5.54
C TYR A 392 -28.70 26.93 -5.53
N SER A 393 -27.69 27.74 -5.63
CA SER A 393 -26.30 27.34 -5.42
C SER A 393 -25.57 28.41 -4.60
N VAL A 394 -24.69 27.91 -3.74
CA VAL A 394 -23.77 28.69 -2.93
C VAL A 394 -22.37 28.21 -3.10
N ARG A 395 -21.41 29.10 -3.28
CA ARG A 395 -19.99 28.83 -3.29
C ARG A 395 -19.30 29.76 -2.29
N GLY A 396 -18.60 29.16 -1.33
CA GLY A 396 -17.76 29.90 -0.38
C GLY A 396 -16.30 29.54 -0.62
N GLU A 397 -15.41 30.52 -0.56
CA GLU A 397 -13.97 30.31 -0.68
C GLU A 397 -13.24 31.09 0.39
N ASN A 398 -12.19 30.49 0.94
CA ASN A 398 -11.21 31.17 1.76
C ASN A 398 -9.84 30.98 1.11
N ARG A 399 -9.31 32.02 0.49
CA ARG A 399 -8.04 32.03 -0.24
C ARG A 399 -6.93 32.58 0.64
N ILE A 400 -5.80 31.91 0.61
CA ILE A 400 -4.60 32.26 1.37
C ILE A 400 -3.41 32.24 0.42
N ASN A 401 -2.75 33.40 0.30
CA ASN A 401 -1.49 33.53 -0.42
C ASN A 401 -0.39 33.82 0.60
N THR A 402 0.65 33.02 0.62
CA THR A 402 1.72 33.12 1.60
C THR A 402 3.06 32.65 1.04
N SER A 403 4.09 32.70 1.85
CA SER A 403 5.42 32.18 1.51
C SER A 403 5.81 31.01 2.44
N ASP A 404 6.82 30.25 2.04
CA ASP A 404 7.36 29.11 2.81
C ASP A 404 7.76 29.55 4.25
N SER A 405 8.29 30.76 4.40
CA SER A 405 8.70 31.31 5.69
C SER A 405 7.55 31.65 6.65
N LEU A 406 6.34 31.89 6.13
CA LEU A 406 5.13 32.23 6.89
C LEU A 406 4.17 31.05 7.00
N PHE A 407 4.51 29.91 6.40
CA PHE A 407 3.63 28.74 6.36
C PHE A 407 3.26 28.26 7.77
N PHE A 408 1.96 28.11 8.03
CA PHE A 408 1.35 27.81 9.34
C PHE A 408 1.58 28.86 10.46
N LYS A 409 2.11 30.06 10.14
CA LYS A 409 2.18 31.14 11.11
C LYS A 409 0.88 31.94 11.15
N LYS A 410 0.71 32.74 12.22
CA LYS A 410 -0.52 33.53 12.44
C LYS A 410 -0.76 34.55 11.34
N GLU A 411 0.30 35.11 10.79
CA GLU A 411 0.26 36.12 9.71
C GLU A 411 -0.43 35.54 8.47
N MET A 412 -0.13 34.28 8.12
CA MET A 412 -0.76 33.59 7.00
C MET A 412 -2.30 33.58 7.09
N PHE A 413 -2.84 33.37 8.28
CA PHE A 413 -4.29 33.31 8.49
C PHE A 413 -4.92 34.68 8.56
N ASN A 414 -4.17 35.71 8.96
CA ASN A 414 -4.65 37.09 9.02
C ASN A 414 -4.88 37.69 7.62
N ASP A 415 -4.12 37.22 6.62
CA ASP A 415 -4.17 37.72 5.24
C ASP A 415 -5.13 36.90 4.37
N ALA A 416 -5.91 36.02 4.99
CA ALA A 416 -6.88 35.17 4.30
C ALA A 416 -8.05 36.01 3.76
N LEU A 417 -8.42 35.74 2.50
CA LEU A 417 -9.54 36.40 1.80
C LEU A 417 -10.72 35.42 1.73
N ALA A 418 -11.77 35.70 2.47
CA ALA A 418 -12.97 34.87 2.53
C ALA A 418 -14.18 35.56 1.88
N GLY A 419 -15.00 34.78 1.20
CA GLY A 419 -16.24 35.27 0.60
C GLY A 419 -17.19 34.15 0.21
N PHE A 420 -18.45 34.51 0.01
CA PHE A 420 -19.52 33.59 -0.46
C PHE A 420 -20.20 34.23 -1.67
N GLN A 421 -20.56 33.38 -2.61
CA GLN A 421 -21.38 33.73 -3.77
C GLN A 421 -22.64 32.86 -3.74
N HIS A 422 -23.80 33.52 -3.72
CA HIS A 422 -25.11 32.90 -3.85
C HIS A 422 -25.62 33.13 -5.26
N SER A 423 -26.24 32.10 -5.86
CA SER A 423 -26.84 32.21 -7.18
C SER A 423 -28.22 31.55 -7.19
N ILE A 424 -29.21 32.30 -7.65
CA ILE A 424 -30.59 31.87 -7.77
C ILE A 424 -31.07 32.09 -9.22
N PRO A 425 -30.77 31.15 -10.13
CA PRO A 425 -31.34 31.19 -11.47
C PRO A 425 -32.82 30.81 -11.44
N LEU A 426 -33.63 31.65 -12.03
CA LEU A 426 -35.06 31.45 -12.28
C LEU A 426 -35.25 31.31 -13.78
N SER A 427 -35.97 30.30 -14.21
CA SER A 427 -36.25 30.10 -15.63
C SER A 427 -37.64 29.51 -15.90
N THR A 428 -38.18 29.85 -17.05
CA THR A 428 -39.39 29.23 -17.58
C THR A 428 -39.25 29.05 -19.09
N ASN A 429 -39.85 28.01 -19.60
CA ASN A 429 -39.96 27.76 -21.04
C ASN A 429 -41.37 27.29 -21.37
N PHE A 430 -41.88 27.76 -22.51
CA PHE A 430 -43.18 27.36 -23.00
C PHE A 430 -43.27 27.51 -24.52
N LYS A 431 -44.22 26.84 -25.11
CA LYS A 431 -44.49 26.96 -26.53
C LYS A 431 -45.58 28.02 -26.79
N LEU A 432 -45.26 28.98 -27.63
CA LEU A 432 -46.20 29.99 -28.10
C LEU A 432 -46.69 29.56 -29.50
N PHE A 433 -48.01 29.59 -29.71
CA PHE A 433 -48.64 29.22 -31.02
C PHE A 433 -48.17 27.88 -31.58
N LYS A 434 -47.83 26.88 -30.74
CA LYS A 434 -47.32 25.52 -31.08
C LYS A 434 -45.94 25.52 -31.75
N TYR A 435 -45.50 26.56 -32.42
CA TYR A 435 -44.32 26.56 -33.29
C TYR A 435 -43.14 27.32 -32.69
N PHE A 436 -43.37 28.23 -31.80
CA PHE A 436 -42.32 29.04 -31.20
C PHE A 436 -42.05 28.57 -29.77
N SER A 437 -40.79 28.36 -29.46
CA SER A 437 -40.29 28.12 -28.10
C SER A 437 -39.80 29.42 -27.52
N LEU A 438 -40.48 29.90 -26.47
CA LEU A 438 -40.05 31.08 -25.70
C LEU A 438 -39.42 30.58 -24.42
N SER A 439 -38.19 31.02 -24.17
CA SER A 439 -37.48 30.85 -22.90
C SER A 439 -37.21 32.18 -22.24
N ALA A 440 -37.59 32.32 -21.00
CA ALA A 440 -37.24 33.49 -20.21
C ALA A 440 -36.44 33.03 -18.97
N SER A 441 -35.35 33.72 -18.70
CA SER A 441 -34.52 33.44 -17.53
C SER A 441 -34.09 34.73 -16.84
N SER A 442 -34.05 34.66 -15.52
CA SER A 442 -33.49 35.70 -14.67
C SER A 442 -32.54 35.04 -13.68
N SER A 443 -31.41 35.64 -13.41
CA SER A 443 -30.50 35.22 -12.35
C SER A 443 -30.29 36.33 -11.34
N PHE A 444 -30.42 35.94 -10.08
CA PHE A 444 -30.03 36.77 -8.96
C PHE A 444 -28.73 36.22 -8.41
N ASN A 445 -27.69 37.03 -8.30
CA ASN A 445 -26.42 36.65 -7.70
C ASN A 445 -26.11 37.69 -6.59
N GLU A 446 -25.72 37.17 -5.44
CA GLU A 446 -25.28 37.97 -4.31
C GLU A 446 -23.91 37.48 -3.86
N VAL A 447 -22.98 38.39 -3.68
CA VAL A 447 -21.63 38.09 -3.20
C VAL A 447 -21.44 38.74 -1.84
N TRP A 448 -21.06 37.94 -0.87
CA TRP A 448 -20.66 38.39 0.46
C TRP A 448 -19.13 38.32 0.54
N THR A 449 -18.51 39.41 0.97
CA THR A 449 -17.08 39.48 1.20
C THR A 449 -16.78 39.97 2.62
N PHE A 450 -15.70 39.47 3.19
CA PHE A 450 -15.24 39.89 4.51
C PHE A 450 -14.04 40.85 4.45
N ASN A 451 -13.53 41.09 3.26
CA ASN A 451 -12.44 42.02 2.99
C ASN A 451 -12.78 42.81 1.75
N THR A 452 -12.68 44.15 1.83
CA THR A 452 -12.87 45.07 0.72
C THR A 452 -11.68 45.98 0.60
N ILE A 453 -11.60 46.70 -0.51
CA ILE A 453 -10.59 47.71 -0.72
C ILE A 453 -11.27 49.09 -0.84
N LYS A 454 -10.75 50.05 -0.11
CA LYS A 454 -11.12 51.45 -0.27
C LYS A 454 -10.03 52.16 -1.07
N LYS A 455 -10.44 52.78 -2.17
CA LYS A 455 -9.53 53.60 -2.99
C LYS A 455 -9.84 55.08 -2.78
N SER A 456 -8.82 55.84 -2.44
CA SER A 456 -8.88 57.29 -2.33
C SER A 456 -7.77 57.90 -3.20
N PHE A 457 -8.07 59.02 -3.86
CA PHE A 457 -7.07 59.77 -4.59
C PHE A 457 -6.44 60.83 -3.68
N ASP A 458 -5.13 60.73 -3.48
CA ASP A 458 -4.37 61.73 -2.75
C ASP A 458 -3.90 62.80 -3.74
N ALA A 459 -4.49 63.97 -3.65
CA ALA A 459 -4.16 65.12 -4.51
C ALA A 459 -2.72 65.61 -4.30
N THR A 460 -2.12 65.37 -3.12
CA THR A 460 -0.78 65.87 -2.79
C THR A 460 0.29 65.01 -3.47
N THR A 461 0.10 63.71 -3.47
CA THR A 461 1.05 62.78 -4.10
C THR A 461 0.65 62.35 -5.51
N GLN A 462 -0.51 62.79 -6.00
CA GLN A 462 -1.13 62.43 -7.28
C GLN A 462 -1.22 60.92 -7.48
N LYS A 463 -1.39 60.14 -6.41
CA LYS A 463 -1.49 58.67 -6.42
C LYS A 463 -2.80 58.19 -5.82
N THR A 464 -3.27 57.06 -6.33
CA THR A 464 -4.39 56.38 -5.71
C THR A 464 -3.86 55.56 -4.54
N ILE A 465 -4.33 55.84 -3.35
CA ILE A 465 -4.07 55.07 -2.14
C ILE A 465 -5.13 53.99 -2.08
N THR A 466 -4.71 52.76 -1.87
CA THR A 466 -5.58 51.58 -1.68
C THR A 466 -5.42 51.10 -0.25
N GLU A 467 -6.51 51.05 0.50
CA GLU A 467 -6.54 50.53 1.87
C GLU A 467 -7.39 49.26 1.93
N ASP A 468 -6.87 48.24 2.56
CA ASP A 468 -7.62 47.01 2.84
C ASP A 468 -8.54 47.26 4.05
N VAL A 469 -9.84 47.04 3.85
CA VAL A 469 -10.85 47.22 4.88
C VAL A 469 -11.41 45.86 5.24
N LYS A 470 -11.18 45.45 6.47
CA LYS A 470 -11.76 44.19 7.02
C LYS A 470 -13.18 44.48 7.52
N GLY A 471 -14.13 43.67 7.09
CA GLY A 471 -15.53 43.78 7.48
C GLY A 471 -16.45 43.13 6.46
N PHE A 472 -17.67 42.90 6.86
CA PHE A 472 -18.69 42.33 5.98
C PHE A 472 -19.18 43.37 4.99
N ASP A 473 -19.20 43.03 3.71
CA ASP A 473 -19.83 43.79 2.65
C ASP A 473 -20.52 42.84 1.66
N ALA A 474 -21.54 43.35 0.95
CA ALA A 474 -22.32 42.56 0.01
C ALA A 474 -22.74 43.35 -1.20
N PHE A 475 -22.64 42.79 -2.38
CA PHE A 475 -23.19 43.33 -3.60
C PHE A 475 -24.06 42.35 -4.36
N ARG A 476 -25.00 42.85 -5.13
CA ARG A 476 -25.99 42.09 -5.87
C ARG A 476 -25.97 42.41 -7.34
N THR A 477 -26.16 41.38 -8.14
CA THR A 477 -26.29 41.51 -9.60
C THR A 477 -27.54 40.79 -10.08
N TYR A 478 -28.24 41.42 -11.02
CA TYR A 478 -29.43 40.88 -11.65
C TYR A 478 -29.18 40.74 -13.15
N ASN A 479 -29.63 39.68 -13.71
CA ASN A 479 -29.57 39.44 -15.14
C ASN A 479 -30.92 38.91 -15.61
N PHE A 480 -31.42 39.46 -16.72
CA PHE A 480 -32.64 38.96 -17.36
C PHE A 480 -32.38 38.71 -18.83
N SER A 481 -32.82 37.55 -19.33
CA SER A 481 -32.72 37.20 -20.73
C SER A 481 -33.99 36.52 -21.23
N THR A 482 -34.34 36.79 -22.49
CA THR A 482 -35.40 36.08 -23.19
C THR A 482 -34.89 35.59 -24.54
N SER A 483 -35.30 34.42 -24.95
CA SER A 483 -35.01 33.88 -26.26
C SER A 483 -36.25 33.30 -26.89
N LEU A 484 -36.46 33.62 -28.16
CA LEU A 484 -37.53 33.08 -28.99
C LEU A 484 -36.90 32.25 -30.11
N GLY A 485 -37.26 30.98 -30.20
CA GLY A 485 -36.74 30.11 -31.23
C GLY A 485 -37.87 29.30 -31.90
N THR A 486 -37.71 29.01 -33.17
CA THR A 486 -38.57 28.10 -33.89
C THR A 486 -37.72 27.16 -34.71
N THR A 487 -38.24 25.94 -34.93
CA THR A 487 -37.60 24.97 -35.83
C THR A 487 -38.52 24.79 -37.05
N ILE A 488 -38.01 25.16 -38.19
CA ILE A 488 -38.68 24.98 -39.48
C ILE A 488 -38.21 23.64 -40.04
N TYR A 489 -39.15 22.78 -40.27
CA TYR A 489 -38.89 21.50 -40.93
C TYR A 489 -39.22 21.64 -42.42
N GLY A 490 -38.29 21.30 -43.27
CA GLY A 490 -38.46 21.20 -44.70
C GLY A 490 -37.95 19.85 -45.21
N MET A 491 -38.59 19.29 -46.19
CA MET A 491 -38.10 18.07 -46.83
C MET A 491 -37.73 18.46 -48.27
N PHE A 492 -36.44 18.29 -48.59
CA PHE A 492 -35.96 18.41 -49.97
C PHE A 492 -36.01 17.04 -50.61
N ASN A 493 -36.89 16.88 -51.58
CA ASN A 493 -37.02 15.64 -52.36
C ASN A 493 -36.16 15.74 -53.61
N PHE A 494 -35.18 14.84 -53.75
CA PHE A 494 -34.29 14.77 -54.92
C PHE A 494 -34.72 13.70 -55.91
N GLU A 495 -35.83 13.03 -55.67
CA GLU A 495 -36.35 11.99 -56.53
C GLU A 495 -36.90 12.61 -57.83
N LYS A 496 -36.24 12.34 -58.92
CA LYS A 496 -36.69 12.65 -60.26
C LYS A 496 -37.04 11.35 -60.94
N GLU A 497 -38.23 11.26 -61.62
CA GLU A 497 -38.64 10.04 -62.35
C GLU A 497 -37.52 9.56 -63.29
N GLY A 498 -37.12 8.29 -63.11
CA GLY A 498 -36.08 7.66 -63.95
C GLY A 498 -34.63 7.76 -63.46
N THR A 499 -34.32 8.30 -62.25
CA THR A 499 -32.97 8.33 -61.74
C THR A 499 -32.82 7.59 -60.39
N ASP A 500 -31.95 6.60 -60.39
CA ASP A 500 -31.63 5.84 -59.16
C ASP A 500 -30.59 6.62 -58.30
N ARG A 501 -31.08 7.47 -57.41
CA ARG A 501 -30.22 8.26 -56.50
C ARG A 501 -30.13 7.61 -55.13
N LYS A 502 -28.89 7.52 -54.60
CA LYS A 502 -28.63 6.97 -53.25
C LYS A 502 -29.31 7.75 -52.13
N ILE A 503 -29.47 9.07 -52.27
CA ILE A 503 -30.18 9.95 -51.33
C ILE A 503 -31.42 10.45 -52.00
N LYS A 504 -32.61 9.98 -51.56
CA LYS A 504 -33.89 10.34 -52.13
C LYS A 504 -34.51 11.60 -51.52
N ALA A 505 -34.25 11.84 -50.23
CA ALA A 505 -34.74 13.04 -49.53
C ALA A 505 -33.83 13.40 -48.36
N ILE A 506 -33.73 14.71 -48.02
CA ILE A 506 -33.13 15.23 -46.81
C ILE A 506 -34.22 15.98 -46.04
N ARG A 507 -34.31 15.63 -44.72
CA ARG A 507 -35.28 16.23 -43.81
C ARG A 507 -34.57 17.19 -42.86
#